data_b92a68aa6ba44e9ab8bce5a17beadca5
#
_entry.id   b92a68aa6ba44e9ab8bce5a17beadca5
#
_cell.length_a   1.000
_cell.length_b   1.000
_cell.length_c   1.000
_cell.angle_alpha   90.00
_cell.angle_beta   90.00
_cell.angle_gamma   90.00
#
_symmetry.space_group_name_H-M   'P 1'
#
loop_
_entity.id
_entity.type
_entity.pdbx_description
1 polymer ?
#
loop_
_entity_poly.entity_id
_entity_poly.type
_entity_poly.pdbx_seq_one_letter_code
_entity_poly.pdbx_strand_id
1 'polypeptide(L)'
;LNLLYTLTLADIRATNDNLWNDWKASLLRELYLMTQKALDNGLQCQVTLNERVATHKHQARQILQERATNPTSIDTLWSRFDDDYFVRFKPTQIAWHTDEIIKAQDEWLTPEHEGLLVKANDNSAKGGTEIFIYGKDRKALFAQVASVLDSRNCSIHDAHVTVTRDGYVFDSMLVLENDGSRLSSSSRIASLETAVSEQLEKPGRAHENKRKLPRQMKQLDVPTKVRFFSIGEDATLVELEALDAPGILAKIGHAFVDTNVTLKLAKIATIGERAEDIFIVSNDAGKALTQEQQVSLKKRLLFKLDQLEDITIP
;
A
#
# COMPACT_ATOMS: atom_id res chain seq x y z
N LEU A 1 -13.17 25.93 9.95
CA LEU A 1 -12.75 24.55 9.72
C LEU A 1 -13.71 23.58 10.40
N ASN A 2 -14.07 23.76 11.71
CA ASN A 2 -14.95 22.85 12.46
C ASN A 2 -16.31 22.63 11.78
N LEU A 3 -16.97 23.70 11.33
CA LEU A 3 -18.26 23.61 10.62
C LEU A 3 -18.13 22.82 9.31
N LEU A 4 -17.06 23.05 8.55
CA LEU A 4 -16.81 22.32 7.30
C LEU A 4 -16.60 20.83 7.59
N TYR A 5 -15.78 20.48 8.59
CA TYR A 5 -15.55 19.10 8.99
C TYR A 5 -16.86 18.41 9.38
N THR A 6 -17.67 19.04 10.24
CA THR A 6 -18.95 18.49 10.69
C THR A 6 -19.94 18.33 9.54
N LEU A 7 -20.00 19.31 8.64
CA LEU A 7 -20.88 19.26 7.46
C LEU A 7 -20.47 18.14 6.52
N THR A 8 -19.18 18.02 6.22
CA THR A 8 -18.64 16.93 5.38
C THR A 8 -18.97 15.56 5.98
N LEU A 9 -18.81 15.39 7.30
CA LEU A 9 -19.13 14.16 7.99
C LEU A 9 -20.64 13.84 7.92
N ALA A 10 -21.48 14.84 8.11
CA ALA A 10 -22.95 14.70 8.03
C ALA A 10 -23.39 14.34 6.60
N ASP A 11 -22.84 15.00 5.60
CA ASP A 11 -23.16 14.78 4.18
C ASP A 11 -22.81 13.34 3.73
N ILE A 12 -21.60 12.86 4.05
CA ILE A 12 -21.18 11.50 3.72
C ILE A 12 -22.11 10.47 4.36
N ARG A 13 -22.44 10.63 5.66
CA ARG A 13 -23.30 9.70 6.38
C ARG A 13 -24.76 9.74 5.91
N ALA A 14 -25.26 10.93 5.54
CA ALA A 14 -26.62 11.08 5.03
C ALA A 14 -26.77 10.51 3.61
N THR A 15 -25.70 10.51 2.82
CA THR A 15 -25.75 10.02 1.44
C THR A 15 -25.81 8.48 1.39
N ASN A 16 -24.96 7.81 2.15
CA ASN A 16 -24.97 6.34 2.25
C ASN A 16 -24.12 5.90 3.44
N ASP A 17 -24.76 5.23 4.40
CA ASP A 17 -24.10 4.72 5.62
C ASP A 17 -22.93 3.76 5.31
N ASN A 18 -22.99 3.01 4.20
CA ASN A 18 -21.94 2.07 3.79
C ASN A 18 -20.70 2.78 3.23
N LEU A 19 -20.78 4.08 2.92
CA LEU A 19 -19.63 4.86 2.47
C LEU A 19 -18.70 5.26 3.61
N TRP A 20 -19.16 5.18 4.87
CA TRP A 20 -18.40 5.58 6.04
C TRP A 20 -17.79 4.37 6.75
N ASN A 21 -16.48 4.38 6.92
CA ASN A 21 -15.74 3.39 7.69
C ASN A 21 -14.60 4.04 8.49
N ASP A 22 -13.95 3.28 9.34
CA ASP A 22 -12.86 3.77 10.21
C ASP A 22 -11.68 4.34 9.44
N TRP A 23 -11.39 3.79 8.26
CA TRP A 23 -10.37 4.30 7.34
C TRP A 23 -10.67 5.71 6.87
N LYS A 24 -11.86 5.94 6.32
CA LYS A 24 -12.29 7.27 5.87
C LYS A 24 -12.39 8.26 7.03
N ALA A 25 -12.83 7.79 8.22
CA ALA A 25 -12.86 8.58 9.43
C ALA A 25 -11.45 9.04 9.82
N SER A 26 -10.47 8.15 9.77
CA SER A 26 -9.08 8.49 10.11
C SER A 26 -8.46 9.47 9.11
N LEU A 27 -8.70 9.28 7.82
CA LEU A 27 -8.23 10.21 6.77
C LEU A 27 -8.80 11.61 6.92
N LEU A 28 -10.11 11.72 7.11
CA LEU A 28 -10.77 13.01 7.28
C LEU A 28 -10.30 13.72 8.55
N ARG A 29 -10.12 12.96 9.63
CA ARG A 29 -9.58 13.48 10.89
C ARG A 29 -8.12 13.95 10.74
N GLU A 30 -7.29 13.21 10.04
CA GLU A 30 -5.90 13.58 9.79
C GLU A 30 -5.83 14.88 8.96
N LEU A 31 -6.62 14.97 7.89
CA LEU A 31 -6.73 16.19 7.09
C LEU A 31 -7.18 17.38 7.95
N TYR A 32 -8.21 17.21 8.80
CA TYR A 32 -8.69 18.24 9.71
C TYR A 32 -7.57 18.73 10.64
N LEU A 33 -6.84 17.82 11.32
CA LEU A 33 -5.79 18.18 12.26
C LEU A 33 -4.60 18.86 11.56
N MET A 34 -4.22 18.40 10.38
CA MET A 34 -3.16 19.02 9.58
C MET A 34 -3.55 20.44 9.13
N THR A 35 -4.79 20.60 8.66
CA THR A 35 -5.32 21.90 8.24
C THR A 35 -5.43 22.85 9.44
N GLN A 36 -5.92 22.39 10.58
CA GLN A 36 -5.99 23.18 11.80
C GLN A 36 -4.61 23.67 12.20
N LYS A 37 -3.62 22.77 12.24
CA LYS A 37 -2.24 23.12 12.57
C LYS A 37 -1.64 24.14 11.60
N ALA A 38 -1.93 24.01 10.30
CA ALA A 38 -1.48 24.96 9.29
C ALA A 38 -2.14 26.35 9.46
N LEU A 39 -3.41 26.40 9.83
CA LEU A 39 -4.14 27.65 10.11
C LEU A 39 -3.64 28.33 11.39
N ASP A 40 -3.41 27.56 12.46
CA ASP A 40 -3.00 28.08 13.77
C ASP A 40 -1.55 28.61 13.75
N ASN A 41 -0.64 27.92 13.07
CA ASN A 41 0.80 28.26 13.04
C ASN A 41 1.22 29.10 11.82
N GLY A 42 0.30 29.34 10.87
CA GLY A 42 0.61 29.94 9.57
C GLY A 42 1.41 29.00 8.67
N LEU A 43 1.41 29.27 7.36
CA LEU A 43 2.15 28.47 6.37
C LEU A 43 3.68 28.54 6.54
N GLN A 44 4.18 29.40 7.42
CA GLN A 44 5.63 29.59 7.64
C GLN A 44 6.24 28.65 8.67
N CYS A 45 5.44 27.93 9.47
CA CYS A 45 5.96 26.94 10.41
C CYS A 45 6.06 25.56 9.75
N GLN A 46 6.83 25.47 8.68
CA GLN A 46 7.21 24.16 8.12
C GLN A 46 8.29 23.57 9.04
N VAL A 47 7.87 22.62 9.88
CA VAL A 47 8.82 21.67 10.47
C VAL A 47 9.59 21.07 9.31
N THR A 48 10.89 21.27 9.27
CA THR A 48 11.72 20.76 8.18
C THR A 48 11.60 19.24 8.12
N LEU A 49 11.78 18.67 6.93
CA LEU A 49 11.75 17.22 6.75
C LEU A 49 12.68 16.53 7.77
N ASN A 50 13.88 17.07 7.94
CA ASN A 50 14.89 16.56 8.88
C ASN A 50 14.43 16.59 10.35
N GLU A 51 13.75 17.65 10.77
CA GLU A 51 13.21 17.74 12.14
C GLU A 51 12.10 16.72 12.37
N ARG A 52 11.25 16.46 11.36
CA ARG A 52 10.21 15.46 11.43
C ARG A 52 10.79 14.05 11.53
N VAL A 53 11.80 13.75 10.71
CA VAL A 53 12.54 12.47 10.76
C VAL A 53 13.18 12.27 12.13
N ALA A 54 13.89 13.28 12.64
CA ALA A 54 14.54 13.22 13.94
C ALA A 54 13.53 12.99 15.07
N THR A 55 12.40 13.70 15.04
CA THR A 55 11.32 13.58 16.03
C THR A 55 10.73 12.17 16.01
N HIS A 56 10.40 11.63 14.83
CA HIS A 56 9.82 10.29 14.71
C HIS A 56 10.81 9.20 15.14
N LYS A 57 12.08 9.31 14.75
CA LYS A 57 13.15 8.39 15.20
C LYS A 57 13.30 8.45 16.72
N HIS A 58 13.31 9.64 17.32
CA HIS A 58 13.43 9.78 18.76
C HIS A 58 12.26 9.13 19.51
N GLN A 59 11.03 9.42 19.12
CA GLN A 59 9.83 8.85 19.75
C GLN A 59 9.74 7.33 19.57
N ALA A 60 10.06 6.82 18.37
CA ALA A 60 10.09 5.38 18.13
C ALA A 60 11.16 4.68 18.99
N ARG A 61 12.33 5.33 19.16
CA ARG A 61 13.41 4.80 20.02
C ARG A 61 12.99 4.71 21.48
N GLN A 62 12.23 5.68 21.99
CA GLN A 62 11.69 5.62 23.35
C GLN A 62 10.80 4.39 23.56
N ILE A 63 9.90 4.11 22.59
CA ILE A 63 9.02 2.94 22.65
C ILE A 63 9.84 1.63 22.61
N LEU A 64 10.89 1.58 21.78
CA LEU A 64 11.76 0.40 21.67
C LEU A 64 12.62 0.18 22.93
N GLN A 65 13.03 1.24 23.61
CA GLN A 65 13.74 1.16 24.89
C GLN A 65 12.85 0.54 25.98
N GLU A 66 11.57 0.89 26.03
CA GLU A 66 10.60 0.26 26.96
C GLU A 66 10.45 -1.25 26.70
N ARG A 67 10.70 -1.70 25.47
CA ARG A 67 10.68 -3.12 25.07
C ARG A 67 12.03 -3.83 25.21
N ALA A 68 13.06 -3.15 25.72
CA ALA A 68 14.42 -3.63 25.85
C ALA A 68 15.08 -4.09 24.53
N THR A 69 14.65 -3.53 23.39
CA THR A 69 15.23 -3.83 22.07
C THR A 69 16.67 -3.29 22.00
N ASN A 70 17.60 -4.07 21.44
CA ASN A 70 19.02 -3.73 21.38
C ASN A 70 19.27 -2.44 20.56
N PRO A 71 19.87 -1.38 21.13
CA PRO A 71 20.11 -0.13 20.41
C PRO A 71 20.99 -0.28 19.16
N THR A 72 22.00 -1.16 19.20
CA THR A 72 22.89 -1.37 18.05
C THR A 72 22.14 -2.01 16.87
N SER A 73 21.25 -2.97 17.16
CA SER A 73 20.39 -3.59 16.12
C SER A 73 19.44 -2.57 15.51
N ILE A 74 18.88 -1.65 16.32
CA ILE A 74 18.04 -0.54 15.84
C ILE A 74 18.81 0.35 14.88
N ASP A 75 20.02 0.79 15.25
CA ASP A 75 20.83 1.68 14.40
C ASP A 75 21.25 1.02 13.10
N THR A 76 21.63 -0.27 13.17
CA THR A 76 21.96 -1.06 11.99
C THR A 76 20.78 -1.19 11.04
N LEU A 77 19.60 -1.50 11.55
CA LEU A 77 18.39 -1.63 10.75
C LEU A 77 17.98 -0.27 10.13
N TRP A 78 17.96 0.80 10.95
CA TRP A 78 17.53 2.12 10.49
C TRP A 78 18.47 2.76 9.47
N SER A 79 19.75 2.37 9.44
CA SER A 79 20.70 2.83 8.42
C SER A 79 20.35 2.35 7.00
N ARG A 80 19.53 1.31 6.87
CA ARG A 80 19.08 0.75 5.58
C ARG A 80 17.92 1.55 4.97
N PHE A 81 17.13 2.25 5.80
CA PHE A 81 15.97 3.01 5.35
C PHE A 81 16.30 4.45 5.02
N ASP A 82 15.64 4.99 4.00
CA ASP A 82 15.67 6.40 3.68
C ASP A 82 14.75 7.22 4.58
N ASP A 83 14.92 8.53 4.58
CA ASP A 83 14.14 9.45 5.41
C ASP A 83 12.64 9.41 5.10
N ASP A 84 12.26 9.07 3.89
CA ASP A 84 10.86 8.87 3.46
C ASP A 84 10.12 7.85 4.34
N TYR A 85 10.78 6.76 4.75
CA TYR A 85 10.21 5.77 5.66
C TYR A 85 9.82 6.43 6.99
N PHE A 86 10.72 7.20 7.60
CA PHE A 86 10.49 7.83 8.90
C PHE A 86 9.47 8.97 8.87
N VAL A 87 9.26 9.60 7.72
CA VAL A 87 8.21 10.60 7.54
C VAL A 87 6.84 9.98 7.35
N ARG A 88 6.78 8.87 6.66
CA ARG A 88 5.54 8.18 6.27
C ARG A 88 4.86 7.48 7.44
N PHE A 89 5.66 6.81 8.27
CA PHE A 89 5.13 6.01 9.37
C PHE A 89 5.13 6.78 10.69
N LYS A 90 4.13 6.51 11.54
CA LYS A 90 4.07 7.05 12.90
C LYS A 90 5.11 6.35 13.79
N PRO A 91 5.58 7.01 14.86
CA PRO A 91 6.57 6.41 15.77
C PRO A 91 6.19 5.03 16.31
N THR A 92 4.91 4.80 16.59
CA THR A 92 4.40 3.49 17.04
C THR A 92 4.50 2.40 15.97
N GLN A 93 4.28 2.75 14.69
CA GLN A 93 4.46 1.83 13.57
C GLN A 93 5.94 1.55 13.34
N ILE A 94 6.79 2.59 13.32
CA ILE A 94 8.25 2.43 13.20
C ILE A 94 8.79 1.49 14.29
N ALA A 95 8.37 1.69 15.54
CA ALA A 95 8.77 0.83 16.65
C ALA A 95 8.28 -0.62 16.46
N TRP A 96 7.05 -0.82 16.02
CA TRP A 96 6.51 -2.16 15.74
C TRP A 96 7.26 -2.84 14.59
N HIS A 97 7.44 -2.18 13.45
CA HIS A 97 8.21 -2.74 12.32
C HIS A 97 9.62 -3.12 12.75
N THR A 98 10.30 -2.22 13.48
CA THR A 98 11.67 -2.45 13.96
C THR A 98 11.76 -3.67 14.87
N ASP A 99 10.87 -3.78 15.83
CA ASP A 99 10.83 -4.88 16.80
C ASP A 99 10.60 -6.24 16.12
N GLU A 100 9.63 -6.33 15.21
CA GLU A 100 9.34 -7.57 14.47
C GLU A 100 10.49 -7.97 13.52
N ILE A 101 11.13 -6.99 12.84
CA ILE A 101 12.24 -7.27 11.95
C ILE A 101 13.46 -7.76 12.73
N ILE A 102 13.80 -7.10 13.85
CA ILE A 102 14.94 -7.50 14.67
C ILE A 102 14.73 -8.92 15.25
N LYS A 103 13.54 -9.21 15.78
CA LYS A 103 13.20 -10.57 16.24
C LYS A 103 13.36 -11.61 15.15
N ALA A 104 12.87 -11.34 13.95
CA ALA A 104 13.01 -12.26 12.84
C ALA A 104 14.48 -12.45 12.42
N GLN A 105 15.29 -11.39 12.45
CA GLN A 105 16.73 -11.46 12.15
C GLN A 105 17.50 -12.28 13.20
N ASP A 106 17.14 -12.20 14.47
CA ASP A 106 17.73 -12.96 15.55
C ASP A 106 17.33 -14.45 15.50
N GLU A 107 16.14 -14.78 14.99
CA GLU A 107 15.60 -16.14 14.99
C GLU A 107 15.87 -16.91 13.70
N TRP A 108 15.62 -16.32 12.51
CA TRP A 108 15.61 -17.07 11.25
C TRP A 108 15.90 -16.25 9.97
N LEU A 109 15.73 -14.92 9.97
CA LEU A 109 15.95 -14.09 8.79
C LEU A 109 17.44 -13.74 8.67
N THR A 110 18.25 -14.70 8.27
CA THR A 110 19.70 -14.54 8.06
C THR A 110 20.02 -14.36 6.58
N PRO A 111 21.24 -13.92 6.21
CA PRO A 111 21.68 -13.83 4.82
C PRO A 111 21.60 -15.16 4.05
N GLU A 112 21.69 -16.29 4.76
CA GLU A 112 21.59 -17.64 4.21
C GLU A 112 20.13 -18.10 4.05
N HIS A 113 19.21 -17.52 4.81
CA HIS A 113 17.77 -17.80 4.77
C HIS A 113 17.03 -16.64 4.10
N GLU A 114 16.83 -16.72 2.79
CA GLU A 114 16.13 -15.71 1.98
C GLU A 114 14.61 -15.75 2.17
N GLY A 115 14.16 -15.82 3.42
CA GLY A 115 12.73 -15.74 3.76
C GLY A 115 12.15 -14.34 3.63
N LEU A 116 10.82 -14.26 3.61
CA LEU A 116 10.08 -13.01 3.72
C LEU A 116 9.34 -13.00 5.06
N LEU A 117 9.62 -11.99 5.88
CA LEU A 117 8.84 -11.71 7.08
C LEU A 117 7.51 -11.10 6.66
N VAL A 118 6.41 -11.68 7.09
CA VAL A 118 5.06 -11.12 6.93
C VAL A 118 4.50 -10.90 8.33
N LYS A 119 4.04 -9.71 8.62
CA LYS A 119 3.39 -9.35 9.89
C LYS A 119 2.16 -8.50 9.67
N ALA A 120 1.14 -8.75 10.48
CA ALA A 120 -0.10 -8.01 10.44
C ALA A 120 -0.46 -7.43 11.80
N ASN A 121 -0.98 -6.21 11.83
CA ASN A 121 -1.37 -5.49 13.04
C ASN A 121 -2.70 -4.77 12.83
N ASP A 122 -3.68 -5.02 13.71
CA ASP A 122 -5.00 -4.40 13.70
C ASP A 122 -5.04 -3.02 14.38
N ASN A 123 -3.99 -2.65 15.10
CA ASN A 123 -3.89 -1.38 15.80
C ASN A 123 -3.37 -0.24 14.92
N SER A 124 -3.53 -0.34 13.60
CA SER A 124 -3.10 0.70 12.68
C SER A 124 -3.77 2.03 13.00
N ALA A 125 -2.96 3.06 13.18
CA ALA A 125 -3.42 4.44 13.38
C ALA A 125 -4.21 5.00 12.18
N LYS A 126 -4.24 4.27 11.06
CA LYS A 126 -4.95 4.64 9.83
C LYS A 126 -6.36 4.03 9.75
N GLY A 127 -6.84 3.34 10.79
CA GLY A 127 -8.21 2.80 10.81
C GLY A 127 -8.42 1.52 10.01
N GLY A 128 -7.36 0.76 9.75
CA GLY A 128 -7.39 -0.54 9.08
C GLY A 128 -6.37 -1.49 9.66
N THR A 129 -6.26 -2.68 9.11
CA THR A 129 -5.21 -3.65 9.45
C THR A 129 -4.00 -3.39 8.56
N GLU A 130 -2.85 -3.15 9.16
CA GLU A 130 -1.59 -3.02 8.44
C GLU A 130 -0.96 -4.40 8.29
N ILE A 131 -0.56 -4.73 7.06
CA ILE A 131 0.29 -5.87 6.76
C ILE A 131 1.59 -5.31 6.23
N PHE A 132 2.74 -5.69 6.83
CA PHE A 132 4.02 -5.38 6.23
C PHE A 132 4.80 -6.65 5.88
N ILE A 133 5.66 -6.51 4.87
CA ILE A 133 6.52 -7.56 4.35
C ILE A 133 7.94 -7.01 4.34
N TYR A 134 8.88 -7.79 4.89
CA TYR A 134 10.30 -7.43 4.88
C TYR A 134 11.15 -8.63 4.48
N GLY A 135 12.12 -8.44 3.60
CA GLY A 135 13.06 -9.46 3.17
C GLY A 135 13.68 -9.12 1.82
N LYS A 136 14.33 -10.08 1.15
CA LYS A 136 14.91 -9.84 -0.17
C LYS A 136 13.86 -9.62 -1.24
N ASP A 137 14.11 -8.66 -2.13
CA ASP A 137 13.19 -8.32 -3.22
C ASP A 137 12.95 -9.51 -4.15
N ARG A 138 11.70 -9.69 -4.52
CA ARG A 138 11.24 -10.74 -5.46
C ARG A 138 10.27 -10.15 -6.47
N LYS A 139 10.41 -10.60 -7.72
CA LYS A 139 9.49 -10.20 -8.80
C LYS A 139 8.04 -10.52 -8.43
N ALA A 140 7.14 -9.62 -8.81
CA ALA A 140 5.70 -9.77 -8.63
C ALA A 140 5.20 -9.85 -7.17
N LEU A 141 5.98 -9.41 -6.18
CA LEU A 141 5.59 -9.48 -4.76
C LEU A 141 4.22 -8.84 -4.51
N PHE A 142 4.03 -7.59 -4.95
CA PHE A 142 2.75 -6.88 -4.82
C PHE A 142 1.58 -7.65 -5.48
N ALA A 143 1.77 -8.17 -6.69
CA ALA A 143 0.74 -8.91 -7.40
C ALA A 143 0.34 -10.22 -6.68
N GLN A 144 1.32 -10.93 -6.11
CA GLN A 144 1.09 -12.15 -5.34
C GLN A 144 0.31 -11.85 -4.06
N VAL A 145 0.72 -10.84 -3.31
CA VAL A 145 0.02 -10.41 -2.09
C VAL A 145 -1.40 -9.95 -2.39
N ALA A 146 -1.57 -9.10 -3.41
CA ALA A 146 -2.89 -8.64 -3.84
C ALA A 146 -3.83 -9.80 -4.21
N SER A 147 -3.30 -10.83 -4.89
CA SER A 147 -4.06 -12.04 -5.23
C SER A 147 -4.53 -12.82 -4.00
N VAL A 148 -3.65 -12.98 -3.01
CA VAL A 148 -4.01 -13.66 -1.75
C VAL A 148 -5.06 -12.87 -0.99
N LEU A 149 -4.86 -11.57 -0.81
CA LEU A 149 -5.78 -10.71 -0.08
C LEU A 149 -7.18 -10.72 -0.69
N ASP A 150 -7.26 -10.58 -2.02
CA ASP A 150 -8.52 -10.66 -2.74
C ASP A 150 -9.19 -12.04 -2.59
N SER A 151 -8.44 -13.15 -2.69
CA SER A 151 -8.98 -14.50 -2.48
C SER A 151 -9.52 -14.72 -1.07
N ARG A 152 -9.06 -13.94 -0.12
CA ARG A 152 -9.47 -13.95 1.30
C ARG A 152 -10.53 -12.90 1.63
N ASN A 153 -11.17 -12.27 0.64
CA ASN A 153 -12.18 -11.23 0.78
C ASN A 153 -11.66 -9.96 1.48
N CYS A 154 -10.40 -9.61 1.26
CA CYS A 154 -9.80 -8.39 1.74
C CYS A 154 -9.52 -7.44 0.59
N SER A 155 -9.66 -6.14 0.85
CA SER A 155 -9.34 -5.05 -0.08
C SER A 155 -8.13 -4.27 0.43
N ILE A 156 -7.23 -3.91 -0.50
CA ILE A 156 -6.09 -3.03 -0.22
C ILE A 156 -6.57 -1.59 -0.46
N HIS A 157 -6.28 -0.69 0.48
CA HIS A 157 -6.63 0.74 0.37
C HIS A 157 -5.42 1.66 0.26
N ASP A 158 -4.29 1.22 0.77
CA ASP A 158 -3.01 1.94 0.68
C ASP A 158 -1.90 0.90 0.57
N ALA A 159 -0.96 1.09 -0.33
CA ALA A 159 0.23 0.26 -0.40
C ALA A 159 1.45 1.14 -0.60
N HIS A 160 2.48 0.87 0.17
CA HIS A 160 3.79 1.50 0.05
C HIS A 160 4.84 0.41 -0.16
N VAL A 161 5.56 0.55 -1.25
CA VAL A 161 6.61 -0.39 -1.67
C VAL A 161 7.93 0.35 -1.64
N THR A 162 8.87 -0.13 -0.85
CA THR A 162 10.20 0.49 -0.72
C THR A 162 11.27 -0.57 -0.83
N VAL A 163 12.29 -0.28 -1.61
CA VAL A 163 13.51 -1.09 -1.64
C VAL A 163 14.57 -0.36 -0.82
N THR A 164 15.13 -1.05 0.17
CA THR A 164 16.22 -0.54 1.00
C THR A 164 17.52 -0.47 0.18
N ARG A 165 18.54 0.25 0.71
CA ARG A 165 19.83 0.44 0.03
C ARG A 165 20.60 -0.85 -0.23
N ASP A 166 20.33 -1.88 0.53
CA ASP A 166 20.96 -3.20 0.43
C ASP A 166 20.09 -4.26 -0.28
N GLY A 167 19.03 -3.80 -0.99
CA GLY A 167 18.19 -4.65 -1.84
C GLY A 167 17.15 -5.48 -1.08
N TYR A 168 16.79 -5.09 0.16
CA TYR A 168 15.63 -5.63 0.83
C TYR A 168 14.40 -4.82 0.48
N VAL A 169 13.25 -5.46 0.41
CA VAL A 169 11.97 -4.77 0.32
C VAL A 169 11.40 -4.53 1.70
N PHE A 170 10.71 -3.41 1.84
CA PHE A 170 9.79 -3.13 2.91
C PHE A 170 8.47 -2.67 2.27
N ASP A 171 7.50 -3.56 2.24
CA ASP A 171 6.17 -3.29 1.71
C ASP A 171 5.18 -3.20 2.87
N SER A 172 4.40 -2.13 2.93
CA SER A 172 3.33 -1.95 3.90
C SER A 172 2.01 -1.72 3.17
N MET A 173 0.99 -2.47 3.54
CA MET A 173 -0.35 -2.39 2.96
C MET A 173 -1.38 -2.19 4.04
N LEU A 174 -2.31 -1.27 3.81
CA LEU A 174 -3.50 -1.10 4.64
C LEU A 174 -4.64 -1.91 4.04
N VAL A 175 -5.19 -2.81 4.83
CA VAL A 175 -6.16 -3.81 4.41
C VAL A 175 -7.44 -3.70 5.25
N LEU A 176 -8.59 -3.81 4.58
CA LEU A 176 -9.90 -3.94 5.17
C LEU A 176 -10.59 -5.20 4.66
N GLU A 177 -11.64 -5.66 5.33
CA GLU A 177 -12.59 -6.61 4.75
C GLU A 177 -13.30 -5.96 3.56
N ASN A 178 -13.87 -6.73 2.65
CA ASN A 178 -14.54 -6.18 1.45
C ASN A 178 -15.77 -5.34 1.76
N ASP A 179 -16.35 -5.47 2.96
CA ASP A 179 -17.43 -4.61 3.42
C ASP A 179 -16.94 -3.27 4.00
N GLY A 180 -15.62 -3.03 3.96
CA GLY A 180 -14.97 -1.83 4.49
C GLY A 180 -14.75 -1.84 5.99
N SER A 181 -15.06 -2.94 6.69
CA SER A 181 -14.78 -3.11 8.11
C SER A 181 -13.31 -3.50 8.34
N ARG A 182 -12.83 -3.29 9.57
CA ARG A 182 -11.50 -3.78 9.99
C ARG A 182 -11.55 -5.29 10.22
N LEU A 183 -10.43 -5.97 10.04
CA LEU A 183 -10.33 -7.38 10.42
C LEU A 183 -10.61 -7.53 11.93
N SER A 184 -11.66 -8.28 12.26
CA SER A 184 -12.30 -8.20 13.58
C SER A 184 -11.68 -9.08 14.66
N SER A 185 -10.81 -10.03 14.31
CA SER A 185 -10.26 -10.96 15.29
C SER A 185 -8.79 -11.27 15.04
N SER A 186 -8.05 -11.52 16.13
CA SER A 186 -6.64 -11.95 16.06
C SER A 186 -6.47 -13.25 15.26
N SER A 187 -7.44 -14.17 15.32
CA SER A 187 -7.43 -15.39 14.51
C SER A 187 -7.56 -15.11 13.01
N ARG A 188 -8.38 -14.12 12.64
CA ARG A 188 -8.54 -13.69 11.24
C ARG A 188 -7.24 -13.08 10.71
N ILE A 189 -6.59 -12.21 11.50
CA ILE A 189 -5.32 -11.58 11.18
C ILE A 189 -4.22 -12.63 11.03
N ALA A 190 -4.09 -13.56 11.99
CA ALA A 190 -3.11 -14.64 11.93
C ALA A 190 -3.34 -15.56 10.72
N SER A 191 -4.60 -15.89 10.38
CA SER A 191 -4.92 -16.67 9.18
C SER A 191 -4.52 -15.96 7.89
N LEU A 192 -4.64 -14.63 7.85
CA LEU A 192 -4.24 -13.83 6.70
C LEU A 192 -2.70 -13.75 6.60
N GLU A 193 -2.01 -13.51 7.72
CA GLU A 193 -0.56 -13.52 7.81
C GLU A 193 0.02 -14.84 7.30
N THR A 194 -0.53 -15.97 7.79
CA THR A 194 -0.13 -17.31 7.33
C THR A 194 -0.37 -17.51 5.84
N ALA A 195 -1.53 -17.11 5.33
CA ALA A 195 -1.87 -17.28 3.91
C ALA A 195 -0.94 -16.49 2.98
N VAL A 196 -0.57 -15.26 3.38
CA VAL A 196 0.39 -14.45 2.62
C VAL A 196 1.78 -15.08 2.69
N SER A 197 2.24 -15.50 3.87
CA SER A 197 3.53 -16.17 4.05
C SER A 197 3.65 -17.43 3.19
N GLU A 198 2.67 -18.33 3.27
CA GLU A 198 2.64 -19.58 2.48
C GLU A 198 2.68 -19.34 0.96
N GLN A 199 1.99 -18.30 0.48
CA GLN A 199 2.02 -17.94 -0.93
C GLN A 199 3.39 -17.44 -1.37
N LEU A 200 4.03 -16.63 -0.52
CA LEU A 200 5.34 -16.07 -0.81
C LEU A 200 6.46 -17.09 -0.72
N GLU A 201 6.31 -18.13 0.10
CA GLU A 201 7.26 -19.27 0.17
C GLU A 201 7.18 -20.17 -1.07
N LYS A 202 6.04 -20.24 -1.74
CA LYS A 202 5.80 -21.12 -2.90
C LYS A 202 5.48 -20.30 -4.16
N PRO A 203 6.44 -19.54 -4.71
CA PRO A 203 6.23 -18.76 -5.91
C PRO A 203 5.92 -19.71 -7.08
N GLY A 204 4.75 -19.55 -7.68
CA GLY A 204 4.31 -20.34 -8.85
C GLY A 204 2.89 -20.91 -8.74
N ARG A 205 2.28 -20.94 -7.56
CA ARG A 205 0.83 -21.15 -7.43
C ARG A 205 0.15 -19.80 -7.36
N ALA A 206 -0.15 -19.22 -8.53
CA ALA A 206 -1.06 -18.08 -8.57
C ALA A 206 -2.39 -18.52 -7.92
N HIS A 207 -2.83 -17.84 -6.90
CA HIS A 207 -4.21 -17.97 -6.44
C HIS A 207 -5.09 -17.39 -7.55
N GLU A 208 -5.59 -18.26 -8.41
CA GLU A 208 -6.62 -17.86 -9.35
C GLU A 208 -7.82 -17.43 -8.53
N ASN A 209 -8.18 -16.17 -8.63
CA ASN A 209 -9.41 -15.70 -8.05
C ASN A 209 -10.59 -16.32 -8.76
N LYS A 210 -11.27 -17.26 -8.09
CA LYS A 210 -12.46 -17.94 -8.59
C LYS A 210 -13.74 -17.10 -8.45
N ARG A 211 -13.64 -15.88 -7.89
CA ARG A 211 -14.79 -14.99 -7.74
C ARG A 211 -15.24 -14.51 -9.11
N LYS A 212 -16.48 -14.80 -9.44
CA LYS A 212 -17.12 -14.30 -10.67
C LYS A 212 -17.68 -12.91 -10.39
N LEU A 213 -17.52 -12.01 -11.36
CA LEU A 213 -18.21 -10.73 -11.36
C LEU A 213 -19.71 -10.94 -11.09
N PRO A 214 -20.32 -10.19 -10.15
CA PRO A 214 -21.77 -10.19 -9.97
C PRO A 214 -22.48 -9.91 -11.30
N ARG A 215 -23.64 -10.52 -11.52
CA ARG A 215 -24.37 -10.38 -12.80
C ARG A 215 -24.69 -8.93 -13.13
N GLN A 216 -24.97 -8.11 -12.13
CA GLN A 216 -25.25 -6.68 -12.27
C GLN A 216 -24.02 -5.92 -12.79
N MET A 217 -22.81 -6.24 -12.31
CA MET A 217 -21.57 -5.59 -12.74
C MET A 217 -21.15 -5.98 -14.17
N LYS A 218 -21.60 -7.15 -14.67
CA LYS A 218 -21.32 -7.56 -16.06
C LYS A 218 -22.03 -6.72 -17.12
N GLN A 219 -23.07 -5.98 -16.73
CA GLN A 219 -23.84 -5.11 -17.63
C GLN A 219 -23.33 -3.67 -17.63
N LEU A 220 -22.37 -3.35 -16.76
CA LEU A 220 -21.80 -2.01 -16.68
C LEU A 220 -20.65 -1.90 -17.69
N ASP A 221 -20.80 -0.94 -18.58
CA ASP A 221 -19.76 -0.53 -19.52
C ASP A 221 -18.90 0.56 -18.86
N VAL A 222 -17.89 0.17 -18.12
CA VAL A 222 -16.90 1.06 -17.52
C VAL A 222 -15.56 0.83 -18.23
N PRO A 223 -15.26 1.58 -19.29
CA PRO A 223 -14.02 1.41 -20.02
C PRO A 223 -12.84 1.82 -19.15
N THR A 224 -11.77 1.03 -19.18
CA THR A 224 -10.55 1.35 -18.47
C THR A 224 -9.90 2.61 -19.05
N LYS A 225 -9.60 3.58 -18.18
CA LYS A 225 -8.87 4.79 -18.52
C LYS A 225 -7.54 4.84 -17.78
N VAL A 226 -6.47 5.12 -18.49
CA VAL A 226 -5.13 5.24 -17.92
C VAL A 226 -4.53 6.57 -18.37
N ARG A 227 -4.10 7.38 -17.38
CA ARG A 227 -3.43 8.66 -17.59
C ARG A 227 -2.08 8.65 -16.90
N PHE A 228 -1.09 9.34 -17.47
CA PHE A 228 0.25 9.43 -16.94
C PHE A 228 0.64 10.90 -16.71
N PHE A 229 1.28 11.15 -15.56
CA PHE A 229 1.79 12.46 -15.20
C PHE A 229 3.22 12.31 -14.66
N SER A 230 4.13 13.17 -15.10
CA SER A 230 5.51 13.17 -14.57
C SER A 230 5.54 13.77 -13.17
N ILE A 231 6.21 13.08 -12.24
CA ILE A 231 6.53 13.58 -10.92
C ILE A 231 8.05 13.68 -10.82
N GLY A 232 8.60 14.83 -11.19
CA GLY A 232 10.07 14.99 -11.25
C GLY A 232 10.71 14.06 -12.27
N GLU A 233 11.98 13.72 -12.05
CA GLU A 233 12.76 12.84 -12.93
C GLU A 233 12.69 11.36 -12.56
N ASP A 234 12.25 11.04 -11.34
CA ASP A 234 12.41 9.72 -10.74
C ASP A 234 11.09 8.93 -10.63
N ALA A 235 9.96 9.52 -11.01
CA ALA A 235 8.68 8.84 -10.89
C ALA A 235 7.64 9.31 -11.91
N THR A 236 6.71 8.43 -12.21
CA THR A 236 5.50 8.70 -13.01
C THR A 236 4.28 8.38 -12.15
N LEU A 237 3.32 9.31 -12.09
CA LEU A 237 2.00 9.05 -11.54
C LEU A 237 1.13 8.44 -12.62
N VAL A 238 0.46 7.35 -12.29
CA VAL A 238 -0.50 6.65 -13.14
C VAL A 238 -1.86 6.74 -12.47
N GLU A 239 -2.80 7.44 -13.10
CA GLU A 239 -4.21 7.40 -12.73
C GLU A 239 -4.90 6.30 -13.54
N LEU A 240 -5.64 5.44 -12.86
CA LEU A 240 -6.37 4.35 -13.44
C LEU A 240 -7.82 4.39 -12.98
N GLU A 241 -8.75 4.48 -13.94
CA GLU A 241 -10.18 4.26 -13.72
C GLU A 241 -10.56 2.95 -14.40
N ALA A 242 -11.22 2.03 -13.69
CA ALA A 242 -11.67 0.75 -14.24
C ALA A 242 -12.89 0.23 -13.47
N LEU A 243 -13.55 -0.82 -13.98
CA LEU A 243 -14.55 -1.54 -13.22
C LEU A 243 -13.89 -2.21 -12.00
N ASP A 244 -14.44 -1.99 -10.79
CA ASP A 244 -13.96 -2.63 -9.56
C ASP A 244 -14.30 -4.13 -9.59
N ALA A 245 -13.40 -4.91 -10.14
CA ALA A 245 -13.57 -6.34 -10.36
C ALA A 245 -12.66 -7.15 -9.43
N PRO A 246 -13.10 -8.31 -8.94
CA PRO A 246 -12.24 -9.22 -8.18
C PRO A 246 -10.91 -9.48 -8.88
N GLY A 247 -9.80 -9.34 -8.15
CA GLY A 247 -8.45 -9.53 -8.66
C GLY A 247 -7.88 -8.37 -9.49
N ILE A 248 -8.54 -7.20 -9.53
CA ILE A 248 -8.08 -6.05 -10.31
C ILE A 248 -6.65 -5.65 -9.94
N LEU A 249 -6.32 -5.54 -8.65
CA LEU A 249 -4.99 -5.14 -8.19
C LEU A 249 -3.91 -6.18 -8.54
N ALA A 250 -4.24 -7.46 -8.48
CA ALA A 250 -3.35 -8.53 -8.94
C ALA A 250 -3.06 -8.41 -10.44
N LYS A 251 -4.08 -8.16 -11.26
CA LYS A 251 -3.92 -7.93 -12.70
C LYS A 251 -3.07 -6.70 -13.01
N ILE A 252 -3.28 -5.61 -12.27
CA ILE A 252 -2.48 -4.38 -12.38
C ILE A 252 -1.02 -4.66 -11.99
N GLY A 253 -0.78 -5.32 -10.86
CA GLY A 253 0.54 -5.72 -10.42
C GLY A 253 1.27 -6.60 -11.46
N HIS A 254 0.57 -7.56 -12.05
CA HIS A 254 1.12 -8.35 -13.16
C HIS A 254 1.41 -7.50 -14.41
N ALA A 255 0.59 -6.49 -14.72
CA ALA A 255 0.90 -5.59 -15.83
C ALA A 255 2.18 -4.79 -15.60
N PHE A 256 2.44 -4.35 -14.37
CA PHE A 256 3.70 -3.70 -13.98
C PHE A 256 4.89 -4.64 -14.21
N VAL A 257 4.80 -5.87 -13.74
CA VAL A 257 5.86 -6.88 -13.93
C VAL A 257 6.12 -7.16 -15.40
N ASP A 258 5.07 -7.36 -16.19
CA ASP A 258 5.15 -7.69 -17.62
C ASP A 258 5.79 -6.54 -18.44
N THR A 259 5.75 -5.32 -17.94
CA THR A 259 6.29 -4.12 -18.60
C THR A 259 7.55 -3.56 -17.94
N ASN A 260 8.14 -4.30 -16.98
CA ASN A 260 9.31 -3.88 -16.21
C ASN A 260 9.10 -2.52 -15.52
N VAL A 261 7.94 -2.37 -14.89
CA VAL A 261 7.59 -1.19 -14.12
C VAL A 261 7.59 -1.54 -12.64
N THR A 262 8.28 -0.72 -11.84
CA THR A 262 8.39 -0.87 -10.39
C THR A 262 7.36 0.02 -9.70
N LEU A 263 6.52 -0.58 -8.88
CA LEU A 263 5.56 0.13 -8.02
C LEU A 263 6.31 0.74 -6.83
N LYS A 264 6.04 2.02 -6.52
CA LYS A 264 6.54 2.71 -5.32
C LYS A 264 5.43 3.01 -4.32
N LEU A 265 4.24 3.34 -4.84
CA LEU A 265 3.09 3.68 -4.00
C LEU A 265 1.80 3.35 -4.76
N ALA A 266 0.81 2.86 -4.05
CA ALA A 266 -0.56 2.75 -4.54
C ALA A 266 -1.54 3.39 -3.56
N LYS A 267 -2.49 4.15 -4.09
CA LYS A 267 -3.67 4.64 -3.40
C LYS A 267 -4.87 4.06 -4.11
N ILE A 268 -5.62 3.26 -3.39
CA ILE A 268 -6.73 2.49 -3.92
C ILE A 268 -8.03 3.09 -3.41
N ALA A 269 -8.91 3.44 -4.31
CA ALA A 269 -10.21 4.00 -3.97
C ALA A 269 -11.30 3.38 -4.84
N THR A 270 -12.38 2.92 -4.21
CA THR A 270 -13.57 2.46 -4.91
C THR A 270 -14.69 3.47 -4.72
N ILE A 271 -15.25 3.96 -5.82
CA ILE A 271 -16.39 4.89 -5.86
C ILE A 271 -17.54 4.22 -6.60
N GLY A 272 -18.50 3.69 -5.84
CA GLY A 272 -19.56 2.86 -6.41
C GLY A 272 -18.99 1.55 -6.96
N GLU A 273 -19.09 1.38 -8.28
CA GLU A 273 -18.60 0.20 -9.00
C GLU A 273 -17.30 0.48 -9.79
N ARG A 274 -16.68 1.65 -9.54
CA ARG A 274 -15.43 2.07 -10.17
C ARG A 274 -14.26 2.02 -9.20
N ALA A 275 -13.17 1.39 -9.59
CA ALA A 275 -11.86 1.58 -9.03
C ALA A 275 -11.27 2.87 -9.62
N GLU A 276 -10.87 3.80 -8.75
CA GLU A 276 -10.18 5.05 -9.08
C GLU A 276 -8.84 5.06 -8.35
N ASP A 277 -7.85 4.43 -8.96
CA ASP A 277 -6.58 4.14 -8.33
C ASP A 277 -5.48 5.08 -8.80
N ILE A 278 -4.58 5.42 -7.90
CA ILE A 278 -3.38 6.21 -8.19
C ILE A 278 -2.16 5.37 -7.85
N PHE A 279 -1.26 5.23 -8.82
CA PHE A 279 0.01 4.55 -8.63
C PHE A 279 1.17 5.51 -8.89
N ILE A 280 2.18 5.47 -8.04
CA ILE A 280 3.48 6.09 -8.32
C ILE A 280 4.43 4.96 -8.69
N VAL A 281 4.99 5.07 -9.89
CA VAL A 281 5.83 4.02 -10.47
C VAL A 281 7.14 4.59 -11.04
N SER A 282 8.11 3.72 -11.22
CA SER A 282 9.36 4.01 -11.93
C SER A 282 9.71 2.87 -12.89
N ASN A 283 10.67 3.10 -13.79
CA ASN A 283 11.31 2.04 -14.54
C ASN A 283 12.35 1.29 -13.68
N ASP A 284 12.98 0.25 -14.24
CA ASP A 284 14.01 -0.55 -13.56
C ASP A 284 15.25 0.26 -13.17
N ALA A 285 15.49 1.41 -13.80
CA ALA A 285 16.57 2.34 -13.44
C ALA A 285 16.17 3.33 -12.34
N GLY A 286 14.96 3.21 -11.77
CA GLY A 286 14.44 4.10 -10.74
C GLY A 286 14.01 5.48 -11.25
N LYS A 287 13.87 5.65 -12.58
CA LYS A 287 13.50 6.91 -13.26
C LYS A 287 12.04 6.90 -13.72
N ALA A 288 11.52 8.08 -14.05
CA ALA A 288 10.22 8.23 -14.67
C ALA A 288 10.11 7.40 -15.95
N LEU A 289 8.90 6.92 -16.26
CA LEU A 289 8.64 6.13 -17.47
C LEU A 289 8.79 6.98 -18.71
N THR A 290 9.52 6.46 -19.71
CA THR A 290 9.58 7.05 -21.05
C THR A 290 8.22 6.95 -21.74
N GLN A 291 8.02 7.72 -22.82
CA GLN A 291 6.79 7.68 -23.61
C GLN A 291 6.47 6.24 -24.12
N GLU A 292 7.50 5.51 -24.55
CA GLU A 292 7.37 4.13 -25.03
C GLU A 292 6.93 3.18 -23.91
N GLN A 293 7.52 3.34 -22.71
CA GLN A 293 7.15 2.56 -21.54
C GLN A 293 5.71 2.85 -21.09
N GLN A 294 5.28 4.12 -21.11
CA GLN A 294 3.89 4.51 -20.84
C GLN A 294 2.91 3.86 -21.81
N VAL A 295 3.22 3.89 -23.11
CA VAL A 295 2.39 3.24 -24.15
C VAL A 295 2.32 1.73 -23.93
N SER A 296 3.44 1.08 -23.64
CA SER A 296 3.51 -0.36 -23.36
C SER A 296 2.67 -0.73 -22.14
N LEU A 297 2.86 -0.01 -21.02
CA LEU A 297 2.09 -0.22 -19.80
C LEU A 297 0.59 0.00 -20.03
N LYS A 298 0.20 1.07 -20.72
CA LYS A 298 -1.20 1.34 -21.03
C LYS A 298 -1.84 0.19 -21.81
N LYS A 299 -1.18 -0.28 -22.88
CA LYS A 299 -1.66 -1.43 -23.67
C LYS A 299 -1.84 -2.67 -22.79
N ARG A 300 -0.86 -2.95 -21.92
CA ARG A 300 -0.90 -4.12 -21.05
C ARG A 300 -2.01 -4.05 -20.01
N LEU A 301 -2.24 -2.87 -19.42
CA LEU A 301 -3.34 -2.63 -18.48
C LEU A 301 -4.70 -2.83 -19.16
N LEU A 302 -4.93 -2.21 -20.32
CA LEU A 302 -6.17 -2.36 -21.09
C LEU A 302 -6.42 -3.83 -21.44
N PHE A 303 -5.40 -4.54 -21.94
CA PHE A 303 -5.50 -5.96 -22.25
C PHE A 303 -5.94 -6.81 -21.03
N LYS A 304 -5.32 -6.59 -19.86
CA LYS A 304 -5.61 -7.37 -18.65
C LYS A 304 -6.96 -7.01 -18.00
N LEU A 305 -7.39 -5.77 -18.08
CA LEU A 305 -8.57 -5.28 -17.37
C LEU A 305 -9.84 -5.38 -18.22
N ASP A 306 -9.78 -4.96 -19.47
CA ASP A 306 -10.95 -4.99 -20.37
C ASP A 306 -11.12 -6.32 -21.11
N GLN A 307 -10.22 -7.30 -20.89
CA GLN A 307 -10.22 -8.59 -21.61
C GLN A 307 -10.26 -8.43 -23.14
N LEU A 308 -9.69 -7.33 -23.64
CA LEU A 308 -9.55 -7.13 -25.08
C LEU A 308 -8.54 -8.15 -25.61
N GLU A 309 -8.95 -8.95 -26.61
CA GLU A 309 -8.04 -9.83 -27.33
C GLU A 309 -6.88 -9.00 -27.91
N ASP A 310 -5.69 -9.63 -28.06
CA ASP A 310 -4.48 -8.97 -28.59
C ASP A 310 -4.81 -8.23 -29.90
N ILE A 311 -5.11 -6.95 -29.80
CA ILE A 311 -5.23 -6.08 -30.96
C ILE A 311 -3.79 -5.80 -31.40
N THR A 312 -3.32 -6.60 -32.32
CA THR A 312 -2.13 -6.30 -33.12
C THR A 312 -2.44 -5.01 -33.90
N ILE A 313 -2.04 -3.87 -33.33
CA ILE A 313 -2.13 -2.60 -34.06
C ILE A 313 -0.87 -2.53 -34.92
N PRO A 314 -1.04 -2.29 -36.25
CA PRO A 314 0.02 -2.27 -37.23
C PRO A 314 1.12 -1.21 -36.97
#